data_cc391570209a58eeb08067af73f20f65
#
_entry.id   cc391570209a58eeb08067af73f20f65
#
_cell.length_a   1.000
_cell.length_b   1.000
_cell.length_c   1.000
_cell.angle_alpha   90.00
_cell.angle_beta   90.00
_cell.angle_gamma   90.00
#
_symmetry.space_group_name_H-M   'P 1'
#
loop_
_entity.id
_entity.type
_entity.pdbx_description
1 polymer ?
#
loop_
_entity_poly.entity_id
_entity_poly.type
_entity_poly.pdbx_seq_one_letter_code
_entity_poly.pdbx_strand_id
1 'polypeptide(L)'
;MEKLSKVFVRIKPFLSENIVTSVESTIVMESASYKKGDIFDVHPVFYAGCAMAGYTADDFQMQDDTGTFGFTCEDSMGDFGPQRTYRFDRDVTGRLVITYRTKTLEKNPNKADPGFSLFRTYGGYTASGLAFLVLPMKGEFEFSIEHDLSSFSSKAEAVCSYGKGNFIKCCDAKTLKETFYMVGNLKEFHREGSKLHIIWLADKIRMIDDFCRSMAELFDYTEKMFHDEDIPYYIFLYPTPRTVATGTGLTRCCSFGFGDQLVDQIEEAEPIIAHELVHNWLIVSADREEEISLFAEGTAEFYSCYILFMVGKIDADRYVDMINEKLRAYYVNPYSKGDFSSAFRKSWTHCYAQRVTYGRGVLTLIELDALLNRCTEGKVRMYNLMVELLDGAKEGIPMTWNRFVELADLYTAGKASLRLTELMEEGITAPAADFFGPEYTVEKVAAPVMDNGFDDTVRYSHDQVVTGVKPGSNAEKAGLRNGDVILKASSEWEAVDDENMHLVYQVRRGETELTIEFLPRGEKVPCWQYVKC
;
A
#
# COMPACT_ATOMS: atom_id res chain seq x y z
N MET A 1 -19.27 -5.30 29.85
CA MET A 1 -18.04 -5.27 29.06
C MET A 1 -16.92 -5.81 29.94
N GLU A 2 -16.22 -6.85 29.53
CA GLU A 2 -14.99 -7.26 30.19
C GLU A 2 -13.98 -6.10 30.17
N LYS A 3 -13.25 -5.92 31.27
CA LYS A 3 -12.24 -4.86 31.37
C LYS A 3 -11.04 -5.26 30.54
N LEU A 4 -10.76 -4.50 29.46
CA LEU A 4 -9.59 -4.74 28.61
C LEU A 4 -8.28 -4.67 29.43
N SER A 5 -7.32 -5.51 29.11
CA SER A 5 -5.98 -5.42 29.63
C SER A 5 -5.29 -4.15 29.12
N LYS A 6 -4.53 -3.49 30.00
CA LYS A 6 -3.88 -2.23 29.69
C LYS A 6 -2.44 -2.48 29.22
N VAL A 7 -2.07 -1.83 28.12
CA VAL A 7 -0.72 -1.83 27.58
C VAL A 7 -0.23 -0.39 27.47
N PHE A 8 0.80 -0.05 28.21
CA PHE A 8 1.45 1.24 28.08
C PHE A 8 2.64 1.11 27.12
N VAL A 9 2.73 2.01 26.15
CA VAL A 9 3.82 2.05 25.14
C VAL A 9 4.46 3.43 25.17
N ARG A 10 5.74 3.50 25.52
CA ARG A 10 6.52 4.73 25.44
C ARG A 10 7.47 4.66 24.26
N ILE A 11 7.44 5.69 23.43
CA ILE A 11 8.25 5.84 22.21
C ILE A 11 9.19 7.01 22.42
N LYS A 12 10.51 6.75 22.44
CA LYS A 12 11.53 7.75 22.70
C LYS A 12 12.58 7.79 21.58
N PRO A 13 12.64 8.84 20.77
CA PRO A 13 13.72 9.04 19.80
C PRO A 13 15.03 9.46 20.48
N PHE A 14 16.16 9.02 19.90
CA PHE A 14 17.51 9.42 20.27
C PHE A 14 18.16 10.16 19.11
N LEU A 15 18.75 11.32 19.43
CA LEU A 15 19.38 12.19 18.45
C LEU A 15 20.90 12.26 18.66
N SER A 16 21.63 12.37 17.53
CA SER A 16 23.03 12.79 17.50
C SER A 16 23.13 13.90 16.46
N GLU A 17 23.69 15.05 16.80
CA GLU A 17 23.82 16.22 15.91
C GLU A 17 22.51 16.63 15.23
N ASN A 18 21.40 16.62 15.96
CA ASN A 18 20.04 16.88 15.49
C ASN A 18 19.49 15.85 14.46
N ILE A 19 20.15 14.70 14.33
CA ILE A 19 19.68 13.60 13.49
C ILE A 19 19.12 12.51 14.40
N VAL A 20 17.89 12.05 14.14
CA VAL A 20 17.33 10.88 14.84
C VAL A 20 18.07 9.64 14.38
N THR A 21 18.78 8.99 15.28
CA THR A 21 19.60 7.80 14.99
C THR A 21 18.88 6.50 15.34
N SER A 22 17.99 6.56 16.31
CA SER A 22 17.19 5.40 16.75
C SER A 22 15.94 5.84 17.51
N VAL A 23 15.00 4.92 17.63
CA VAL A 23 13.79 5.05 18.45
C VAL A 23 13.75 3.89 19.43
N GLU A 24 13.62 4.18 20.72
CA GLU A 24 13.43 3.19 21.76
C GLU A 24 11.95 3.04 22.07
N SER A 25 11.48 1.81 22.12
CA SER A 25 10.13 1.45 22.54
C SER A 25 10.19 0.72 23.88
N THR A 26 9.38 1.17 24.84
CA THR A 26 9.18 0.49 26.12
C THR A 26 7.71 0.11 26.25
N ILE A 27 7.44 -1.17 26.46
CA ILE A 27 6.10 -1.73 26.62
C ILE A 27 5.94 -2.18 28.06
N VAL A 28 4.85 -1.78 28.71
CA VAL A 28 4.52 -2.17 30.08
C VAL A 28 3.11 -2.74 30.14
N MET A 29 2.98 -3.92 30.76
CA MET A 29 1.70 -4.54 31.10
C MET A 29 1.71 -4.85 32.61
N GLU A 30 0.80 -4.26 33.38
CA GLU A 30 0.80 -4.39 34.86
C GLU A 30 0.36 -5.78 35.35
N SER A 31 -0.36 -6.54 34.55
CA SER A 31 -0.92 -7.85 34.91
C SER A 31 -0.79 -8.82 33.73
N ALA A 32 0.45 -9.07 33.30
CA ALA A 32 0.72 -10.04 32.24
C ALA A 32 0.66 -11.48 32.77
N SER A 33 0.12 -12.38 31.95
CA SER A 33 0.11 -13.82 32.21
C SER A 33 0.27 -14.55 30.89
N TYR A 34 1.47 -15.08 30.66
CA TYR A 34 1.81 -15.84 29.45
C TYR A 34 2.51 -17.12 29.85
N LYS A 35 2.35 -18.16 29.04
CA LYS A 35 3.07 -19.42 29.19
C LYS A 35 4.31 -19.44 28.29
N LYS A 36 5.30 -20.23 28.68
CA LYS A 36 6.41 -20.56 27.80
C LYS A 36 5.91 -21.03 26.44
N GLY A 37 6.42 -20.41 25.36
CA GLY A 37 6.03 -20.72 23.99
C GLY A 37 4.82 -19.92 23.49
N ASP A 38 4.12 -19.17 24.35
CA ASP A 38 3.07 -18.26 23.87
C ASP A 38 3.67 -17.20 22.95
N ILE A 39 2.93 -16.90 21.86
CA ILE A 39 3.32 -15.87 20.91
C ILE A 39 2.99 -14.51 21.51
N PHE A 40 4.00 -13.64 21.55
CA PHE A 40 3.81 -12.23 21.87
C PHE A 40 3.48 -11.42 20.62
N ASP A 41 4.31 -11.56 19.57
CA ASP A 41 4.14 -10.85 18.31
C ASP A 41 4.62 -11.68 17.12
N VAL A 42 4.08 -11.37 15.94
CA VAL A 42 4.63 -11.74 14.63
C VAL A 42 4.96 -10.45 13.90
N HIS A 43 6.28 -10.20 13.76
CA HIS A 43 6.79 -8.94 13.24
C HIS A 43 7.36 -9.13 11.84
N PRO A 44 7.03 -8.28 10.85
CA PRO A 44 7.63 -8.38 9.53
C PRO A 44 9.13 -8.04 9.59
N VAL A 45 9.95 -8.84 8.92
CA VAL A 45 11.36 -8.53 8.62
C VAL A 45 11.46 -7.76 7.31
N PHE A 46 10.58 -8.11 6.36
CA PHE A 46 10.26 -7.35 5.17
C PHE A 46 8.74 -7.27 5.03
N TYR A 47 8.26 -6.14 4.56
CA TYR A 47 6.85 -5.93 4.26
C TYR A 47 6.73 -5.25 2.91
N ALA A 48 6.09 -5.92 1.94
CA ALA A 48 5.93 -5.41 0.58
C ALA A 48 7.27 -4.90 -0.04
N GLY A 49 8.35 -5.65 0.13
CA GLY A 49 9.69 -5.29 -0.36
C GLY A 49 10.44 -4.25 0.48
N CYS A 50 9.84 -3.69 1.53
CA CYS A 50 10.44 -2.70 2.42
C CYS A 50 11.08 -3.36 3.64
N ALA A 51 12.26 -2.87 4.05
CA ALA A 51 12.96 -3.40 5.22
C ALA A 51 12.29 -2.92 6.52
N MET A 52 11.95 -3.86 7.40
CA MET A 52 11.49 -3.62 8.76
C MET A 52 12.60 -3.90 9.76
N ALA A 53 12.36 -3.64 11.05
CA ALA A 53 13.33 -3.99 12.07
C ALA A 53 13.37 -5.51 12.28
N GLY A 54 14.45 -6.13 11.84
CA GLY A 54 14.66 -7.57 12.00
C GLY A 54 15.26 -7.91 13.36
N TYR A 55 14.57 -7.61 14.47
CA TYR A 55 15.06 -7.85 15.82
C TYR A 55 15.38 -9.32 16.05
N THR A 56 16.52 -9.57 16.72
CA THR A 56 16.87 -10.86 17.31
C THR A 56 16.43 -10.90 18.77
N ALA A 57 16.51 -12.06 19.42
CA ALA A 57 16.20 -12.17 20.85
C ALA A 57 17.06 -11.23 21.73
N ASP A 58 18.31 -10.99 21.33
CA ASP A 58 19.26 -10.15 22.06
C ASP A 58 18.98 -8.64 22.00
N ASP A 59 18.11 -8.23 21.08
CA ASP A 59 17.70 -6.81 20.96
C ASP A 59 16.71 -6.40 22.06
N PHE A 60 16.12 -7.37 22.78
CA PHE A 60 15.10 -7.12 23.79
C PHE A 60 15.68 -7.21 25.22
N GLN A 61 15.38 -6.19 26.03
CA GLN A 61 15.55 -6.23 27.47
C GLN A 61 14.19 -6.48 28.10
N MET A 62 14.03 -7.61 28.78
CA MET A 62 12.75 -8.08 29.27
C MET A 62 12.82 -8.48 30.73
N GLN A 63 11.81 -8.06 31.51
CA GLN A 63 11.66 -8.45 32.91
C GLN A 63 10.18 -8.52 33.31
N ASP A 64 9.90 -9.38 34.29
CA ASP A 64 8.63 -9.43 35.03
C ASP A 64 8.90 -9.45 36.54
N ASP A 65 7.87 -9.70 37.35
CA ASP A 65 7.98 -9.74 38.82
C ASP A 65 8.92 -10.86 39.34
N THR A 66 9.27 -11.84 38.49
CA THR A 66 10.11 -12.98 38.83
C THR A 66 11.57 -12.85 38.33
N GLY A 67 11.88 -11.85 37.52
CA GLY A 67 13.20 -11.56 37.00
C GLY A 67 13.29 -11.38 35.50
N THR A 68 14.50 -11.41 34.95
CA THR A 68 14.77 -11.25 33.53
C THR A 68 14.47 -12.52 32.73
N PHE A 69 14.09 -12.34 31.46
CA PHE A 69 13.82 -13.41 30.51
C PHE A 69 13.96 -12.90 29.07
N GLY A 70 13.65 -13.72 28.06
CA GLY A 70 13.78 -13.36 26.65
C GLY A 70 12.71 -13.98 25.76
N PHE A 71 12.88 -13.72 24.48
CA PHE A 71 12.14 -14.40 23.42
C PHE A 71 12.97 -15.53 22.80
N THR A 72 12.27 -16.55 22.30
CA THR A 72 12.75 -17.40 21.21
C THR A 72 12.18 -16.89 19.91
N CYS A 73 12.99 -16.88 18.83
CA CYS A 73 12.61 -16.34 17.54
C CYS A 73 12.51 -17.47 16.50
N GLU A 74 11.46 -17.41 15.66
CA GLU A 74 11.25 -18.36 14.57
C GLU A 74 10.90 -17.57 13.31
N ASP A 75 11.68 -17.78 12.24
CA ASP A 75 11.45 -17.12 10.96
C ASP A 75 10.49 -17.94 10.09
N SER A 76 9.58 -17.24 9.41
CA SER A 76 8.61 -17.83 8.49
C SER A 76 8.35 -16.88 7.31
N MET A 77 7.67 -17.37 6.28
CA MET A 77 7.17 -16.54 5.19
C MET A 77 5.73 -16.15 5.48
N GLY A 78 5.44 -14.85 5.49
CA GLY A 78 4.10 -14.29 5.51
C GLY A 78 3.67 -13.85 4.11
N ASP A 79 2.45 -13.33 3.98
CA ASP A 79 1.86 -12.94 2.68
C ASP A 79 2.61 -11.78 2.01
N PHE A 80 3.16 -10.85 2.80
CA PHE A 80 3.89 -9.66 2.32
C PHE A 80 5.41 -9.78 2.42
N GLY A 81 5.93 -10.93 2.78
CA GLY A 81 7.36 -11.21 2.89
C GLY A 81 7.77 -11.94 4.17
N PRO A 82 9.09 -12.07 4.41
CA PRO A 82 9.63 -12.73 5.60
C PRO A 82 9.18 -12.04 6.89
N GLN A 83 8.80 -12.84 7.88
CA GLN A 83 8.37 -12.40 9.20
C GLN A 83 9.02 -13.23 10.31
N ARG A 84 9.05 -12.70 11.51
CA ARG A 84 9.62 -13.34 12.70
C ARG A 84 8.61 -13.40 13.82
N THR A 85 8.39 -14.62 14.35
CA THR A 85 7.54 -14.87 15.50
C THR A 85 8.37 -14.79 16.79
N TYR A 86 7.92 -14.00 17.75
CA TYR A 86 8.51 -13.89 19.09
C TYR A 86 7.68 -14.67 20.09
N ARG A 87 8.31 -15.67 20.75
CA ARG A 87 7.67 -16.51 21.77
C ARG A 87 8.41 -16.35 23.11
N PHE A 88 7.68 -16.32 24.19
CA PHE A 88 8.28 -16.29 25.52
C PHE A 88 9.12 -17.56 25.79
N ASP A 89 10.34 -17.38 26.32
CA ASP A 89 11.25 -18.49 26.65
C ASP A 89 10.93 -19.17 27.99
N ARG A 90 10.09 -18.52 28.82
CA ARG A 90 9.54 -19.03 30.10
C ARG A 90 8.12 -18.49 30.34
N ASP A 91 7.50 -18.97 31.43
CA ASP A 91 6.24 -18.37 31.93
C ASP A 91 6.51 -16.94 32.41
N VAL A 92 5.55 -16.03 32.12
CA VAL A 92 5.58 -14.61 32.48
C VAL A 92 4.39 -14.31 33.39
N THR A 93 4.65 -13.60 34.49
CA THR A 93 3.63 -13.30 35.51
C THR A 93 3.84 -11.92 36.13
N GLY A 94 2.75 -11.17 36.26
CA GLY A 94 2.75 -9.88 36.94
C GLY A 94 3.12 -8.73 36.02
N ARG A 95 3.97 -7.80 36.50
CA ARG A 95 4.35 -6.62 35.75
C ARG A 95 5.40 -6.94 34.69
N LEU A 96 4.99 -6.98 33.43
CA LEU A 96 5.87 -7.19 32.28
C LEU A 96 6.41 -5.85 31.77
N VAL A 97 7.73 -5.78 31.55
CA VAL A 97 8.41 -4.65 30.89
C VAL A 97 9.29 -5.20 29.76
N ILE A 98 9.11 -4.67 28.56
CA ILE A 98 9.90 -4.99 27.37
C ILE A 98 10.47 -3.68 26.82
N THR A 99 11.79 -3.59 26.66
CA THR A 99 12.47 -2.43 26.06
C THR A 99 13.36 -2.90 24.90
N TYR A 100 13.29 -2.22 23.79
CA TYR A 100 14.10 -2.47 22.60
C TYR A 100 14.33 -1.19 21.81
N ARG A 101 15.31 -1.21 20.89
CA ARG A 101 15.69 -0.02 20.12
C ARG A 101 15.76 -0.31 18.63
N THR A 102 15.09 0.51 17.83
CA THR A 102 15.07 0.46 16.37
C THR A 102 16.01 1.52 15.80
N LYS A 103 16.96 1.15 14.95
CA LYS A 103 17.79 2.11 14.21
C LYS A 103 17.00 2.73 13.07
N THR A 104 17.19 4.03 12.86
CA THR A 104 16.62 4.70 11.70
C THR A 104 17.43 4.41 10.44
N LEU A 105 16.73 4.39 9.30
CA LEU A 105 17.34 4.21 7.98
C LEU A 105 17.45 5.56 7.26
N GLU A 106 18.37 5.64 6.30
CA GLU A 106 18.37 6.65 5.25
C GLU A 106 17.59 6.12 4.04
N LYS A 107 16.90 7.02 3.35
CA LYS A 107 16.19 6.63 2.11
C LYS A 107 17.19 6.28 1.02
N ASN A 108 17.01 5.12 0.44
CA ASN A 108 17.80 4.66 -0.70
C ASN A 108 17.15 5.15 -2.01
N PRO A 109 17.83 5.97 -2.83
CA PRO A 109 17.29 6.45 -4.11
C PRO A 109 17.00 5.33 -5.11
N ASN A 110 17.58 4.16 -4.92
CA ASN A 110 17.46 3.02 -5.84
C ASN A 110 16.35 2.03 -5.43
N LYS A 111 15.69 2.26 -4.28
CA LYS A 111 14.60 1.39 -3.78
C LYS A 111 13.32 2.19 -3.60
N ALA A 112 12.23 1.65 -4.10
CA ALA A 112 10.90 2.11 -3.72
C ALA A 112 10.66 1.74 -2.26
N ASP A 113 10.29 2.71 -1.44
CA ASP A 113 9.73 2.49 -0.12
C ASP A 113 8.66 3.57 0.08
N PRO A 114 7.41 3.19 0.11
CA PRO A 114 6.28 4.12 0.22
C PRO A 114 6.10 4.67 1.63
N GLY A 115 7.13 4.65 2.46
CA GLY A 115 7.13 5.21 3.81
C GLY A 115 6.94 4.17 4.92
N PHE A 116 6.95 2.87 4.61
CA PHE A 116 6.81 1.82 5.63
C PHE A 116 7.96 1.79 6.62
N SER A 117 9.21 1.83 6.14
CA SER A 117 10.40 1.73 7.00
C SER A 117 10.58 2.94 7.91
N LEU A 118 11.32 2.77 9.00
CA LEU A 118 11.66 3.85 9.93
C LEU A 118 12.76 4.74 9.33
N PHE A 119 12.37 5.82 8.66
CA PHE A 119 13.27 6.77 8.02
C PHE A 119 13.50 8.02 8.84
N ARG A 120 14.78 8.42 8.99
CA ARG A 120 15.14 9.76 9.47
C ARG A 120 14.98 10.80 8.36
N THR A 121 14.46 11.98 8.70
CA THR A 121 14.23 13.08 7.76
C THR A 121 14.09 14.41 8.50
N TYR A 122 14.70 15.48 8.00
CA TYR A 122 14.58 16.88 8.49
C TYR A 122 14.53 17.05 10.01
N GLY A 123 15.46 16.42 10.73
CA GLY A 123 15.52 16.50 12.20
C GLY A 123 14.43 15.71 12.93
N GLY A 124 13.71 14.84 12.23
CA GLY A 124 12.67 13.97 12.76
C GLY A 124 12.72 12.59 12.13
N TYR A 125 11.61 11.86 12.18
CA TYR A 125 11.44 10.58 11.50
C TYR A 125 10.01 10.36 11.03
N THR A 126 9.86 9.45 10.06
CA THR A 126 8.59 8.88 9.61
C THR A 126 8.69 7.37 9.54
N ALA A 127 7.61 6.66 9.87
CA ALA A 127 7.55 5.20 9.82
C ALA A 127 6.09 4.72 9.81
N SER A 128 5.83 3.51 9.32
CA SER A 128 4.65 2.77 9.76
C SER A 128 4.91 2.13 11.14
N GLY A 129 3.86 1.83 11.88
CA GLY A 129 3.98 1.05 13.11
C GLY A 129 4.53 -0.36 12.87
N LEU A 130 4.33 -0.91 11.66
CA LEU A 130 4.92 -2.18 11.21
C LEU A 130 6.46 -2.18 11.28
N ALA A 131 7.10 -1.03 11.13
CA ALA A 131 8.55 -0.94 11.11
C ALA A 131 9.19 -1.10 12.49
N PHE A 132 8.50 -0.75 13.58
CA PHE A 132 9.17 -0.62 14.88
C PHE A 132 8.32 -1.01 16.11
N LEU A 133 7.01 -1.29 15.97
CA LEU A 133 6.17 -1.67 17.10
C LEU A 133 6.05 -3.20 17.21
N VAL A 134 6.56 -3.75 18.30
CA VAL A 134 6.39 -5.15 18.70
C VAL A 134 5.36 -5.19 19.84
N LEU A 135 4.15 -5.66 19.57
CA LEU A 135 2.99 -5.51 20.45
C LEU A 135 2.28 -6.87 20.67
N PRO A 136 1.56 -7.06 21.81
CA PRO A 136 0.84 -8.30 22.07
C PRO A 136 -0.29 -8.51 21.04
N MET A 137 -0.23 -9.62 20.29
CA MET A 137 -1.11 -9.86 19.14
C MET A 137 -2.51 -10.41 19.48
N LYS A 138 -2.67 -11.10 20.59
CA LYS A 138 -3.92 -11.83 20.86
C LYS A 138 -4.87 -10.97 21.67
N GLY A 139 -5.95 -10.53 21.03
CA GLY A 139 -7.06 -9.83 21.65
C GLY A 139 -6.99 -8.31 21.51
N GLU A 140 -7.98 -7.67 22.09
CA GLU A 140 -8.04 -6.22 22.20
C GLU A 140 -7.44 -5.74 23.52
N PHE A 141 -6.81 -4.59 23.49
CA PHE A 141 -6.19 -3.95 24.64
C PHE A 141 -6.56 -2.47 24.71
N GLU A 142 -6.48 -1.89 25.91
CA GLU A 142 -6.44 -0.44 26.09
C GLU A 142 -4.97 0.00 25.99
N PHE A 143 -4.55 0.43 24.80
CA PHE A 143 -3.20 0.97 24.59
C PHE A 143 -3.14 2.44 25.01
N SER A 144 -2.13 2.77 25.83
CA SER A 144 -1.74 4.15 26.15
C SER A 144 -0.40 4.42 25.49
N ILE A 145 -0.38 5.28 24.46
CA ILE A 145 0.81 5.63 23.70
C ILE A 145 1.37 6.96 24.22
N GLU A 146 2.61 6.97 24.66
CA GLU A 146 3.36 8.14 25.09
C GLU A 146 4.56 8.39 24.18
N HIS A 147 4.68 9.61 23.68
CA HIS A 147 5.84 10.10 22.94
C HIS A 147 6.75 10.91 23.87
N ASP A 148 7.90 10.36 24.25
CA ASP A 148 8.93 11.07 25.02
C ASP A 148 9.82 11.88 24.07
N LEU A 149 9.48 13.12 23.85
CA LEU A 149 10.18 14.04 22.97
C LEU A 149 11.30 14.84 23.65
N SER A 150 11.70 14.46 24.87
CA SER A 150 12.72 15.16 25.68
C SER A 150 14.11 15.23 25.01
N SER A 151 14.37 14.39 24.02
CA SER A 151 15.62 14.39 23.25
C SER A 151 15.73 15.51 22.22
N PHE A 152 14.60 16.13 21.85
CA PHE A 152 14.59 17.26 20.92
C PHE A 152 14.91 18.57 21.60
N SER A 153 15.74 19.40 20.96
CA SER A 153 16.09 20.75 21.45
C SER A 153 15.07 21.82 21.09
N SER A 154 14.14 21.52 20.15
CA SER A 154 13.12 22.44 19.64
C SER A 154 11.72 21.88 19.88
N LYS A 155 10.69 22.65 19.54
CA LYS A 155 9.30 22.20 19.57
C LYS A 155 9.12 21.04 18.58
N ALA A 156 9.16 19.83 19.09
CA ALA A 156 8.83 18.64 18.34
C ALA A 156 7.42 18.17 18.71
N GLU A 157 6.71 17.64 17.75
CA GLU A 157 5.40 17.03 17.89
C GLU A 157 5.45 15.61 17.35
N ALA A 158 4.55 14.76 17.82
CA ALA A 158 4.30 13.44 17.29
C ALA A 158 2.87 13.38 16.75
N VAL A 159 2.69 12.77 15.59
CA VAL A 159 1.37 12.60 14.95
C VAL A 159 1.27 11.19 14.37
N CYS A 160 0.10 10.59 14.50
CA CYS A 160 -0.33 9.40 13.76
C CYS A 160 -1.79 9.56 13.32
N SER A 161 -2.38 8.59 12.64
CA SER A 161 -3.77 8.68 12.18
C SER A 161 -4.82 8.77 13.32
N TYR A 162 -4.40 8.61 14.56
CA TYR A 162 -5.27 8.79 15.74
C TYR A 162 -5.11 10.14 16.42
N GLY A 163 -4.31 11.03 15.86
CA GLY A 163 -4.15 12.41 16.33
C GLY A 163 -2.73 12.76 16.75
N LYS A 164 -2.61 13.94 17.36
CA LYS A 164 -1.35 14.53 17.83
C LYS A 164 -1.05 14.17 19.29
N GLY A 165 0.22 13.98 19.60
CA GLY A 165 0.74 13.76 20.95
C GLY A 165 0.42 12.38 21.50
N ASN A 166 0.21 12.32 22.82
CA ASN A 166 -0.11 11.10 23.54
C ASN A 166 -1.60 10.76 23.38
N PHE A 167 -1.94 9.48 23.26
CA PHE A 167 -3.33 9.06 23.12
C PHE A 167 -3.60 7.71 23.78
N ILE A 168 -4.89 7.41 24.00
CA ILE A 168 -5.40 6.12 24.48
C ILE A 168 -6.35 5.56 23.42
N LYS A 169 -6.18 4.28 23.09
CA LYS A 169 -7.03 3.59 22.13
C LYS A 169 -7.29 2.14 22.53
N CYS A 170 -8.57 1.76 22.51
CA CYS A 170 -9.00 0.37 22.64
C CYS A 170 -9.03 -0.25 21.24
N CYS A 171 -8.14 -1.20 20.98
CA CYS A 171 -8.00 -1.87 19.69
C CYS A 171 -7.11 -3.11 19.81
N ASP A 172 -6.94 -3.85 18.72
CA ASP A 172 -5.89 -4.84 18.55
C ASP A 172 -4.54 -4.19 18.20
N ALA A 173 -3.47 -4.99 18.24
CA ALA A 173 -2.12 -4.51 17.91
C ALA A 173 -1.98 -4.14 16.43
N LYS A 174 -2.69 -4.82 15.52
CA LYS A 174 -2.67 -4.58 14.09
C LYS A 174 -3.08 -3.14 13.78
N THR A 175 -4.12 -2.65 14.42
CA THR A 175 -4.62 -1.28 14.30
C THR A 175 -3.52 -0.22 14.53
N LEU A 176 -2.65 -0.40 15.54
CA LEU A 176 -1.55 0.53 15.82
C LEU A 176 -0.33 0.33 14.92
N LYS A 177 -0.14 -0.88 14.41
CA LYS A 177 0.93 -1.17 13.45
C LYS A 177 0.61 -0.65 12.06
N GLU A 178 -0.65 -0.72 11.65
CA GLU A 178 -1.13 -0.28 10.34
C GLU A 178 -1.55 1.19 10.34
N THR A 179 -0.69 2.06 10.86
CA THR A 179 -0.77 3.53 10.73
C THR A 179 0.61 4.12 10.57
N PHE A 180 0.69 5.32 9.99
CA PHE A 180 1.94 6.08 9.92
C PHE A 180 2.13 6.94 11.16
N TYR A 181 3.40 7.07 11.54
CA TYR A 181 3.89 7.94 12.61
C TYR A 181 4.87 8.94 12.01
N MET A 182 4.73 10.21 12.36
CA MET A 182 5.67 11.26 12.00
C MET A 182 6.00 12.09 13.25
N VAL A 183 7.28 12.28 13.51
CA VAL A 183 7.77 12.96 14.72
C VAL A 183 8.88 13.94 14.37
N GLY A 184 8.78 15.16 14.89
CA GLY A 184 9.76 16.24 14.68
C GLY A 184 9.11 17.61 14.70
N ASN A 185 9.75 18.62 14.05
CA ASN A 185 9.18 19.95 13.88
C ASN A 185 8.17 19.94 12.73
N LEU A 186 6.96 19.44 13.03
CA LEU A 186 5.91 19.20 12.04
C LEU A 186 5.34 20.51 11.49
N LYS A 187 4.95 20.45 10.21
CA LYS A 187 4.09 21.41 9.54
C LYS A 187 2.77 20.72 9.23
N GLU A 188 1.70 21.49 9.19
CA GLU A 188 0.36 20.99 8.96
C GLU A 188 -0.45 21.93 8.10
N PHE A 189 -1.19 21.37 7.17
CA PHE A 189 -2.35 21.99 6.57
C PHE A 189 -3.61 21.33 7.14
N HIS A 190 -4.48 22.14 7.69
CA HIS A 190 -5.80 21.73 8.15
C HIS A 190 -6.77 22.88 7.93
N ARG A 191 -7.90 22.61 7.31
CA ARG A 191 -8.96 23.58 7.07
C ARG A 191 -10.05 23.42 8.13
N GLU A 192 -10.52 24.51 8.69
CA GLU A 192 -11.62 24.51 9.67
C GLU A 192 -12.85 23.79 9.11
N GLY A 193 -13.38 22.84 9.88
CA GLY A 193 -14.52 22.00 9.51
C GLY A 193 -14.17 20.79 8.62
N SER A 194 -12.97 20.65 8.09
CA SER A 194 -12.52 19.45 7.39
C SER A 194 -12.00 18.41 8.37
N LYS A 195 -12.08 17.14 7.99
CA LYS A 195 -11.47 16.03 8.72
C LYS A 195 -10.09 15.65 8.18
N LEU A 196 -9.66 16.32 7.11
CA LEU A 196 -8.35 16.10 6.49
C LEU A 196 -7.25 16.85 7.21
N HIS A 197 -6.16 16.14 7.50
CA HIS A 197 -4.90 16.67 7.99
C HIS A 197 -3.77 16.30 7.03
N ILE A 198 -3.00 17.26 6.55
CA ILE A 198 -1.80 17.00 5.73
C ILE A 198 -0.59 17.43 6.53
N ILE A 199 0.32 16.49 6.80
CA ILE A 199 1.44 16.65 7.74
C ILE A 199 2.77 16.43 7.02
N TRP A 200 3.78 17.27 7.33
CA TRP A 200 5.13 17.12 6.78
C TRP A 200 6.22 17.69 7.69
N LEU A 201 7.48 17.33 7.41
CA LEU A 201 8.65 17.73 8.18
C LEU A 201 9.56 18.75 7.49
N ALA A 202 9.40 19.03 6.22
CA ALA A 202 10.26 19.96 5.48
C ALA A 202 9.95 21.42 5.80
N ASP A 203 10.98 22.29 5.84
CA ASP A 203 10.78 23.72 6.11
C ASP A 203 10.09 24.45 4.95
N LYS A 204 10.41 24.09 3.72
CA LYS A 204 9.81 24.65 2.50
C LYS A 204 9.55 23.55 1.49
N ILE A 205 8.30 23.44 1.10
CA ILE A 205 7.86 22.65 -0.06
C ILE A 205 7.24 23.64 -1.04
N ARG A 206 7.74 23.65 -2.27
CA ARG A 206 7.20 24.50 -3.33
C ARG A 206 5.76 24.08 -3.63
N MET A 207 4.87 25.04 -3.91
CA MET A 207 3.44 24.79 -4.26
C MET A 207 2.63 24.02 -3.21
N ILE A 208 3.10 23.92 -1.95
CA ILE A 208 2.42 23.14 -0.91
C ILE A 208 0.95 23.55 -0.70
N ASP A 209 0.65 24.85 -0.78
CA ASP A 209 -0.71 25.34 -0.57
C ASP A 209 -1.65 24.92 -1.71
N ASP A 210 -1.17 24.88 -2.95
CA ASP A 210 -1.95 24.42 -4.12
C ASP A 210 -2.17 22.91 -4.03
N PHE A 211 -1.13 22.15 -3.70
CA PHE A 211 -1.23 20.73 -3.43
C PHE A 211 -2.25 20.43 -2.34
N CYS A 212 -2.15 21.09 -1.18
CA CYS A 212 -3.06 20.85 -0.07
C CYS A 212 -4.51 21.21 -0.41
N ARG A 213 -4.74 22.26 -1.18
CA ARG A 213 -6.09 22.61 -1.65
C ARG A 213 -6.66 21.53 -2.58
N SER A 214 -5.86 21.04 -3.53
CA SER A 214 -6.30 19.98 -4.44
C SER A 214 -6.65 18.71 -3.67
N MET A 215 -5.79 18.27 -2.74
CA MET A 215 -6.05 17.09 -1.91
C MET A 215 -7.30 17.25 -1.04
N ALA A 216 -7.55 18.46 -0.54
CA ALA A 216 -8.75 18.74 0.25
C ALA A 216 -10.03 18.66 -0.61
N GLU A 217 -9.99 19.07 -1.87
CA GLU A 217 -11.12 18.94 -2.80
C GLU A 217 -11.45 17.46 -3.07
N LEU A 218 -10.42 16.63 -3.30
CA LEU A 218 -10.58 15.19 -3.50
C LEU A 218 -11.17 14.53 -2.24
N PHE A 219 -10.62 14.84 -1.07
CA PHE A 219 -11.09 14.28 0.19
C PHE A 219 -12.53 14.67 0.48
N ASP A 220 -12.90 15.97 0.40
CA ASP A 220 -14.25 16.46 0.67
C ASP A 220 -15.30 15.81 -0.25
N TYR A 221 -14.93 15.53 -1.51
CA TYR A 221 -15.82 14.82 -2.42
C TYR A 221 -15.96 13.35 -2.02
N THR A 222 -14.84 12.69 -1.71
CA THR A 222 -14.81 11.24 -1.40
C THR A 222 -15.55 10.92 -0.09
N GLU A 223 -15.35 11.73 0.98
CA GLU A 223 -16.08 11.53 2.24
C GLU A 223 -17.61 11.67 2.08
N LYS A 224 -18.06 12.63 1.26
CA LYS A 224 -19.48 12.80 0.93
C LYS A 224 -20.00 11.66 0.07
N MET A 225 -19.22 11.24 -0.93
CA MET A 225 -19.55 10.14 -1.81
C MET A 225 -19.79 8.85 -1.01
N PHE A 226 -18.97 8.56 0.00
CA PHE A 226 -19.07 7.37 0.82
C PHE A 226 -19.85 7.57 2.14
N HIS A 227 -20.54 8.71 2.29
CA HIS A 227 -21.39 9.03 3.45
C HIS A 227 -20.67 8.95 4.80
N ASP A 228 -19.39 9.27 4.86
CA ASP A 228 -18.57 9.17 6.08
C ASP A 228 -17.83 10.48 6.36
N GLU A 229 -18.55 11.45 6.93
CA GLU A 229 -18.07 12.82 7.13
C GLU A 229 -17.43 13.06 8.52
N ASP A 230 -17.37 12.04 9.40
CA ASP A 230 -16.99 12.22 10.81
C ASP A 230 -15.61 11.69 11.18
N ILE A 231 -14.87 11.08 10.23
CA ILE A 231 -13.63 10.36 10.51
C ILE A 231 -12.41 11.14 10.04
N PRO A 232 -11.46 11.52 10.95
CA PRO A 232 -10.21 12.16 10.54
C PRO A 232 -9.38 11.27 9.61
N TYR A 233 -8.79 11.90 8.59
CA TYR A 233 -7.86 11.28 7.66
C TYR A 233 -6.55 12.06 7.61
N TYR A 234 -5.41 11.37 7.55
CA TYR A 234 -4.08 11.96 7.58
C TYR A 234 -3.30 11.63 6.31
N ILE A 235 -2.77 12.65 5.64
CA ILE A 235 -1.78 12.50 4.56
C ILE A 235 -0.41 12.88 5.13
N PHE A 236 0.51 11.92 5.17
CA PHE A 236 1.88 12.13 5.62
C PHE A 236 2.81 12.32 4.43
N LEU A 237 3.22 13.57 4.20
CA LEU A 237 4.13 13.90 3.10
C LEU A 237 5.58 13.73 3.54
N TYR A 238 6.36 13.03 2.75
CA TYR A 238 7.78 12.86 3.03
C TYR A 238 8.62 13.01 1.75
N PRO A 239 9.82 13.61 1.85
CA PRO A 239 10.72 13.72 0.71
C PRO A 239 11.27 12.36 0.34
N THR A 240 11.37 12.10 -0.95
CA THR A 240 12.03 10.93 -1.52
C THR A 240 13.08 11.39 -2.54
N PRO A 241 14.26 10.75 -2.63
CA PRO A 241 15.23 11.06 -3.65
C PRO A 241 14.84 10.53 -5.05
N ARG A 242 13.65 9.96 -5.20
CA ARG A 242 13.12 9.45 -6.48
C ARG A 242 12.42 10.57 -7.24
N THR A 243 12.41 10.45 -8.55
CA THR A 243 11.67 11.34 -9.46
C THR A 243 10.19 10.98 -9.57
N VAL A 244 9.78 9.84 -9.01
CA VAL A 244 8.43 9.28 -9.12
C VAL A 244 7.73 9.35 -7.78
N ALA A 245 6.48 9.80 -7.79
CA ALA A 245 5.60 9.75 -6.63
C ALA A 245 5.31 8.31 -6.19
N THR A 246 5.18 8.13 -4.88
CA THR A 246 4.78 6.85 -4.30
C THR A 246 3.74 7.11 -3.22
N GLY A 247 2.62 6.39 -3.26
CA GLY A 247 1.58 6.40 -2.22
C GLY A 247 1.47 5.05 -1.54
N THR A 248 0.91 5.05 -0.35
CA THR A 248 0.48 3.84 0.36
C THR A 248 -0.56 4.20 1.41
N GLY A 249 -1.73 3.54 1.34
CA GLY A 249 -2.78 3.64 2.34
C GLY A 249 -2.53 2.71 3.54
N LEU A 250 -2.86 3.20 4.72
CA LEU A 250 -3.00 2.44 5.95
C LEU A 250 -4.27 2.94 6.68
N THR A 251 -4.52 2.45 7.88
CA THR A 251 -5.73 2.80 8.61
C THR A 251 -5.88 4.31 8.81
N ARG A 252 -6.84 4.91 8.13
CA ARG A 252 -7.19 6.35 8.17
C ARG A 252 -6.06 7.29 7.81
N CYS A 253 -5.13 6.83 7.00
CA CYS A 253 -4.04 7.66 6.52
C CYS A 253 -3.43 7.09 5.25
N CYS A 254 -2.74 7.95 4.54
CA CYS A 254 -1.75 7.52 3.56
C CYS A 254 -0.42 8.23 3.79
N SER A 255 0.65 7.62 3.34
CA SER A 255 1.92 8.30 3.14
C SER A 255 2.09 8.62 1.66
N PHE A 256 2.64 9.80 1.36
CA PHE A 256 2.91 10.22 0.00
C PHE A 256 4.36 10.72 -0.09
N GLY A 257 5.15 10.03 -0.91
CA GLY A 257 6.54 10.37 -1.18
C GLY A 257 6.64 11.29 -2.39
N PHE A 258 7.33 12.43 -2.24
CA PHE A 258 7.55 13.39 -3.30
C PHE A 258 9.05 13.66 -3.51
N GLY A 259 9.47 13.82 -4.78
CA GLY A 259 10.79 14.34 -5.14
C GLY A 259 10.77 15.86 -5.25
N ASP A 260 11.93 16.50 -5.36
CA ASP A 260 12.07 17.96 -5.46
C ASP A 260 11.26 18.59 -6.61
N GLN A 261 10.90 17.80 -7.63
CA GLN A 261 10.14 18.23 -8.81
C GLN A 261 8.63 17.93 -8.74
N LEU A 262 8.20 17.06 -7.84
CA LEU A 262 6.84 16.50 -7.83
C LEU A 262 5.78 17.43 -7.29
N VAL A 263 6.16 18.41 -6.50
CA VAL A 263 5.23 19.44 -6.03
C VAL A 263 4.84 20.39 -7.17
N ASP A 264 5.60 20.38 -8.27
CA ASP A 264 5.24 21.08 -9.51
C ASP A 264 4.28 20.28 -10.40
N GLN A 265 4.00 19.03 -10.04
CA GLN A 265 3.20 18.07 -10.81
C GLN A 265 2.00 17.57 -9.99
N ILE A 266 1.18 18.50 -9.50
CA ILE A 266 -0.03 18.18 -8.71
C ILE A 266 -0.91 17.19 -9.46
N GLU A 267 -1.03 17.34 -10.77
CA GLU A 267 -1.81 16.48 -11.66
C GLU A 267 -1.33 15.02 -11.65
N GLU A 268 -0.05 14.76 -11.38
CA GLU A 268 0.48 13.39 -11.23
C GLU A 268 0.20 12.81 -9.83
N ALA A 269 0.11 13.67 -8.81
CA ALA A 269 -0.20 13.27 -7.44
C ALA A 269 -1.69 12.96 -7.23
N GLU A 270 -2.57 13.68 -7.92
CA GLU A 270 -4.03 13.56 -7.77
C GLU A 270 -4.56 12.14 -7.95
N PRO A 271 -4.20 11.38 -9.00
CA PRO A 271 -4.65 9.99 -9.16
C PRO A 271 -4.17 9.07 -8.04
N ILE A 272 -2.92 9.25 -7.58
CA ILE A 272 -2.34 8.43 -6.52
C ILE A 272 -3.06 8.69 -5.21
N ILE A 273 -3.25 9.96 -4.84
CA ILE A 273 -3.94 10.30 -3.59
C ILE A 273 -5.41 9.88 -3.65
N ALA A 274 -6.09 10.07 -4.79
CA ALA A 274 -7.46 9.60 -4.95
C ALA A 274 -7.58 8.07 -4.77
N HIS A 275 -6.60 7.30 -5.27
CA HIS A 275 -6.49 5.86 -5.05
C HIS A 275 -6.35 5.54 -3.54
N GLU A 276 -5.40 6.18 -2.86
CA GLU A 276 -5.14 5.95 -1.43
C GLU A 276 -6.31 6.40 -0.54
N LEU A 277 -7.05 7.44 -0.94
CA LEU A 277 -8.27 7.86 -0.26
C LEU A 277 -9.34 6.77 -0.28
N VAL A 278 -9.55 6.10 -1.41
CA VAL A 278 -10.57 5.04 -1.54
C VAL A 278 -10.33 3.90 -0.56
N HIS A 279 -9.08 3.53 -0.31
CA HIS A 279 -8.73 2.50 0.67
C HIS A 279 -9.22 2.80 2.09
N ASN A 280 -9.47 4.07 2.44
CA ASN A 280 -10.01 4.42 3.75
C ASN A 280 -11.43 3.87 3.97
N TRP A 281 -12.19 3.65 2.90
CA TRP A 281 -13.59 3.21 2.97
C TRP A 281 -13.80 1.82 2.40
N LEU A 282 -13.18 1.50 1.28
CA LEU A 282 -13.46 0.28 0.52
C LEU A 282 -12.40 -0.81 0.76
N ILE A 283 -12.48 -1.46 1.92
CA ILE A 283 -11.72 -2.65 2.27
C ILE A 283 -12.70 -3.69 2.81
N VAL A 284 -12.62 -4.90 2.30
CA VAL A 284 -13.40 -6.05 2.80
C VAL A 284 -12.49 -7.04 3.51
N SER A 285 -13.03 -7.80 4.45
CA SER A 285 -12.39 -9.01 4.96
C SER A 285 -12.80 -10.23 4.12
N ALA A 286 -11.90 -11.19 3.97
CA ALA A 286 -12.16 -12.44 3.29
C ALA A 286 -11.29 -13.56 3.87
N ASP A 287 -11.61 -14.81 3.51
CA ASP A 287 -10.80 -15.97 3.88
C ASP A 287 -9.52 -16.08 3.04
N ARG A 288 -9.52 -15.46 1.85
CA ARG A 288 -8.39 -15.46 0.92
C ARG A 288 -7.89 -14.04 0.67
N GLU A 289 -6.59 -13.83 0.85
CA GLU A 289 -5.92 -12.53 0.67
C GLU A 289 -6.07 -11.98 -0.76
N GLU A 290 -6.11 -12.86 -1.78
CA GLU A 290 -6.33 -12.42 -3.14
C GLU A 290 -7.70 -11.78 -3.38
N GLU A 291 -8.74 -12.17 -2.63
CA GLU A 291 -10.07 -11.55 -2.70
C GLU A 291 -10.06 -10.15 -2.10
N ILE A 292 -9.37 -10.00 -0.94
CA ILE A 292 -9.16 -8.70 -0.29
C ILE A 292 -8.44 -7.76 -1.25
N SER A 293 -7.33 -8.23 -1.82
CA SER A 293 -6.48 -7.44 -2.70
C SER A 293 -7.19 -7.07 -4.01
N LEU A 294 -7.92 -8.01 -4.64
CA LEU A 294 -8.69 -7.72 -5.85
C LEU A 294 -9.75 -6.64 -5.61
N PHE A 295 -10.46 -6.73 -4.48
CA PHE A 295 -11.48 -5.74 -4.13
C PHE A 295 -10.84 -4.39 -3.82
N ALA A 296 -9.87 -4.34 -2.92
CA ALA A 296 -9.26 -3.10 -2.45
C ALA A 296 -8.56 -2.35 -3.60
N GLU A 297 -7.65 -3.01 -4.32
CA GLU A 297 -6.91 -2.37 -5.42
C GLU A 297 -7.83 -2.06 -6.62
N GLY A 298 -8.77 -2.97 -6.91
CA GLY A 298 -9.73 -2.75 -7.98
C GLY A 298 -10.63 -1.55 -7.74
N THR A 299 -11.18 -1.43 -6.52
CA THR A 299 -12.03 -0.28 -6.17
C THR A 299 -11.24 1.01 -6.13
N ALA A 300 -10.02 1.00 -5.60
CA ALA A 300 -9.15 2.17 -5.55
C ALA A 300 -8.78 2.68 -6.95
N GLU A 301 -8.37 1.79 -7.86
CA GLU A 301 -8.07 2.15 -9.26
C GLU A 301 -9.30 2.65 -10.02
N PHE A 302 -10.44 2.01 -9.84
CA PHE A 302 -11.68 2.38 -10.51
C PHE A 302 -12.22 3.74 -10.03
N TYR A 303 -12.35 3.89 -8.70
CA TYR A 303 -12.93 5.10 -8.13
C TYR A 303 -11.98 6.28 -8.14
N SER A 304 -10.66 6.10 -8.17
CA SER A 304 -9.73 7.22 -8.36
C SER A 304 -10.00 7.98 -9.65
N CYS A 305 -10.18 7.25 -10.75
CA CYS A 305 -10.54 7.86 -12.04
C CYS A 305 -11.92 8.56 -11.99
N TYR A 306 -12.90 7.90 -11.35
CA TYR A 306 -14.25 8.46 -11.21
C TYR A 306 -14.28 9.72 -10.33
N ILE A 307 -13.56 9.72 -9.20
CA ILE A 307 -13.47 10.88 -8.30
C ILE A 307 -12.85 12.09 -9.03
N LEU A 308 -11.75 11.89 -9.75
CA LEU A 308 -11.10 12.96 -10.52
C LEU A 308 -12.06 13.57 -11.56
N PHE A 309 -12.83 12.74 -12.25
CA PHE A 309 -13.85 13.20 -13.21
C PHE A 309 -14.96 13.99 -12.49
N MET A 310 -15.50 13.48 -11.41
CA MET A 310 -16.61 14.11 -10.69
C MET A 310 -16.24 15.42 -10.00
N VAL A 311 -14.98 15.56 -9.56
CA VAL A 311 -14.45 16.83 -9.00
C VAL A 311 -14.08 17.82 -10.10
N GLY A 312 -14.08 17.40 -11.38
CA GLY A 312 -13.76 18.25 -12.53
C GLY A 312 -12.27 18.47 -12.76
N LYS A 313 -11.41 17.59 -12.20
CA LYS A 313 -9.96 17.58 -12.48
C LYS A 313 -9.64 17.07 -13.88
N ILE A 314 -10.47 16.19 -14.39
CA ILE A 314 -10.40 15.63 -15.74
C ILE A 314 -11.75 15.71 -16.43
N ASP A 315 -11.78 15.78 -17.75
CA ASP A 315 -12.99 15.70 -18.54
C ASP A 315 -13.40 14.25 -18.86
N ALA A 316 -14.52 14.07 -19.56
CA ALA A 316 -15.05 12.75 -19.88
C ALA A 316 -14.13 11.95 -20.82
N ASP A 317 -13.47 12.61 -21.77
CA ASP A 317 -12.56 11.93 -22.70
C ASP A 317 -11.32 11.44 -21.93
N ARG A 318 -10.75 12.25 -21.05
CA ARG A 318 -9.63 11.82 -20.19
C ARG A 318 -10.01 10.71 -19.21
N TYR A 319 -11.25 10.72 -18.68
CA TYR A 319 -11.75 9.62 -17.83
C TYR A 319 -11.76 8.29 -18.59
N VAL A 320 -12.26 8.27 -19.83
CA VAL A 320 -12.25 7.07 -20.69
C VAL A 320 -10.80 6.64 -21.00
N ASP A 321 -9.92 7.59 -21.29
CA ASP A 321 -8.51 7.31 -21.55
C ASP A 321 -7.83 6.67 -20.34
N MET A 322 -8.06 7.16 -19.12
CA MET A 322 -7.52 6.57 -17.89
C MET A 322 -8.00 5.14 -17.68
N ILE A 323 -9.28 4.85 -17.92
CA ILE A 323 -9.80 3.47 -17.87
C ILE A 323 -9.11 2.59 -18.94
N ASN A 324 -8.95 3.11 -20.15
CA ASN A 324 -8.23 2.40 -21.23
C ASN A 324 -6.76 2.12 -20.87
N GLU A 325 -6.07 3.06 -20.22
CA GLU A 325 -4.70 2.88 -19.72
C GLU A 325 -4.62 1.73 -18.71
N LYS A 326 -5.56 1.66 -17.74
CA LYS A 326 -5.62 0.57 -16.75
C LYS A 326 -5.89 -0.78 -17.42
N LEU A 327 -6.85 -0.84 -18.34
CA LEU A 327 -7.15 -2.05 -19.09
C LEU A 327 -5.98 -2.49 -19.97
N ARG A 328 -5.33 -1.54 -20.67
CA ARG A 328 -4.14 -1.84 -21.48
C ARG A 328 -3.01 -2.41 -20.63
N ALA A 329 -2.68 -1.77 -19.49
CA ALA A 329 -1.67 -2.24 -18.56
C ALA A 329 -1.95 -3.68 -18.10
N TYR A 330 -3.22 -4.03 -17.91
CA TYR A 330 -3.64 -5.39 -17.60
C TYR A 330 -3.45 -6.36 -18.77
N TYR A 331 -3.92 -6.02 -19.97
CA TYR A 331 -3.85 -6.93 -21.12
C TYR A 331 -2.43 -7.22 -21.59
N VAL A 332 -1.50 -6.25 -21.49
CA VAL A 332 -0.09 -6.45 -21.85
C VAL A 332 0.74 -7.11 -20.76
N ASN A 333 0.16 -7.39 -19.60
CA ASN A 333 0.86 -8.04 -18.50
C ASN A 333 1.02 -9.54 -18.76
N PRO A 334 2.24 -10.13 -18.66
CA PRO A 334 2.48 -11.53 -18.95
C PRO A 334 1.75 -12.50 -18.00
N TYR A 335 1.33 -12.02 -16.81
CA TYR A 335 0.64 -12.82 -15.79
C TYR A 335 -0.88 -12.66 -15.79
N SER A 336 -1.46 -11.91 -16.74
CA SER A 336 -2.92 -11.66 -16.77
C SER A 336 -3.74 -12.86 -17.23
N LYS A 337 -3.13 -13.83 -17.92
CA LYS A 337 -3.83 -15.04 -18.38
C LYS A 337 -3.96 -16.05 -17.26
N GLY A 338 -5.16 -16.66 -17.15
CA GLY A 338 -5.44 -17.77 -16.24
C GLY A 338 -5.80 -17.33 -14.81
N ASP A 339 -5.64 -18.26 -13.90
CA ASP A 339 -6.06 -18.16 -12.50
C ASP A 339 -5.40 -16.97 -11.75
N PHE A 340 -6.24 -16.15 -11.12
CA PHE A 340 -5.80 -14.98 -10.39
C PHE A 340 -4.94 -15.32 -9.17
N SER A 341 -5.29 -16.39 -8.44
CA SER A 341 -4.50 -16.83 -7.28
C SER A 341 -3.06 -17.15 -7.65
N SER A 342 -2.84 -17.67 -8.87
CA SER A 342 -1.48 -17.93 -9.38
C SER A 342 -0.69 -16.65 -9.65
N ALA A 343 -1.34 -15.60 -10.19
CA ALA A 343 -0.71 -14.30 -10.39
C ALA A 343 -0.45 -13.60 -9.04
N PHE A 344 -1.42 -13.63 -8.13
CA PHE A 344 -1.32 -13.03 -6.80
C PHE A 344 -0.14 -13.58 -6.00
N ARG A 345 0.05 -14.91 -5.95
CA ARG A 345 1.21 -15.53 -5.27
C ARG A 345 2.57 -15.08 -5.79
N LYS A 346 2.64 -14.52 -7.01
CA LYS A 346 3.87 -13.99 -7.60
C LYS A 346 4.08 -12.51 -7.34
N SER A 347 3.12 -11.80 -6.79
CA SER A 347 3.10 -10.33 -6.67
C SER A 347 4.36 -9.73 -6.06
N TRP A 348 4.99 -10.42 -5.11
CA TRP A 348 6.18 -9.94 -4.39
C TRP A 348 7.48 -10.63 -4.81
N THR A 349 7.45 -11.43 -5.87
CA THR A 349 8.60 -12.22 -6.34
C THR A 349 8.88 -12.09 -7.83
N HIS A 350 7.94 -11.58 -8.62
CA HIS A 350 8.08 -11.46 -10.08
C HIS A 350 7.69 -10.05 -10.53
N CYS A 351 8.47 -9.48 -11.44
CA CYS A 351 8.12 -8.21 -12.10
C CYS A 351 6.72 -8.29 -12.71
N TYR A 352 5.98 -7.20 -12.64
CA TYR A 352 4.63 -7.03 -13.18
C TYR A 352 3.50 -7.84 -12.53
N ALA A 353 3.77 -8.92 -11.80
CA ALA A 353 2.72 -9.81 -11.30
C ALA A 353 1.72 -9.07 -10.38
N GLN A 354 2.20 -8.16 -9.53
CA GLN A 354 1.35 -7.34 -8.66
C GLN A 354 0.35 -6.48 -9.47
N ARG A 355 0.77 -5.96 -10.64
CA ARG A 355 -0.10 -5.12 -11.50
C ARG A 355 -1.35 -5.84 -12.02
N VAL A 356 -1.36 -7.18 -11.99
CA VAL A 356 -2.55 -7.96 -12.37
C VAL A 356 -3.73 -7.65 -11.45
N THR A 357 -3.49 -7.50 -10.17
CA THR A 357 -4.54 -7.19 -9.17
C THR A 357 -5.28 -5.90 -9.51
N TYR A 358 -4.55 -4.85 -9.85
CA TYR A 358 -5.08 -3.54 -10.20
C TYR A 358 -5.96 -3.59 -11.44
N GLY A 359 -5.42 -4.09 -12.54
CA GLY A 359 -6.13 -4.12 -13.81
C GLY A 359 -7.27 -5.13 -13.87
N ARG A 360 -7.09 -6.33 -13.26
CA ARG A 360 -8.17 -7.31 -13.14
C ARG A 360 -9.30 -6.79 -12.26
N GLY A 361 -8.97 -6.07 -11.18
CA GLY A 361 -9.94 -5.42 -10.32
C GLY A 361 -10.78 -4.40 -11.08
N VAL A 362 -10.16 -3.50 -11.85
CA VAL A 362 -10.89 -2.53 -12.70
C VAL A 362 -11.81 -3.25 -13.70
N LEU A 363 -11.30 -4.27 -14.42
CA LEU A 363 -12.11 -5.05 -15.36
C LEU A 363 -13.30 -5.70 -14.65
N THR A 364 -13.09 -6.27 -13.46
CA THR A 364 -14.13 -6.90 -12.65
C THR A 364 -15.23 -5.90 -12.29
N LEU A 365 -14.86 -4.69 -11.85
CA LEU A 365 -15.84 -3.67 -11.48
C LEU A 365 -16.61 -3.14 -12.69
N ILE A 366 -15.97 -2.98 -13.85
CA ILE A 366 -16.63 -2.63 -15.12
C ILE A 366 -17.67 -3.68 -15.48
N GLU A 367 -17.32 -4.96 -15.43
CA GLU A 367 -18.20 -6.06 -15.76
C GLU A 367 -19.40 -6.15 -14.82
N LEU A 368 -19.16 -6.03 -13.52
CA LEU A 368 -20.22 -6.06 -12.50
C LEU A 368 -21.12 -4.83 -12.57
N ASP A 369 -20.56 -3.64 -12.79
CA ASP A 369 -21.34 -2.42 -12.92
C ASP A 369 -22.28 -2.46 -14.13
N ALA A 370 -21.79 -2.91 -15.29
CA ALA A 370 -22.61 -3.12 -16.46
C ALA A 370 -23.67 -4.22 -16.27
N LEU A 371 -23.33 -5.30 -15.54
CA LEU A 371 -24.28 -6.36 -15.21
C LEU A 371 -25.40 -5.86 -14.27
N LEU A 372 -25.05 -5.11 -13.24
CA LEU A 372 -26.01 -4.46 -12.33
C LEU A 372 -26.93 -3.52 -13.12
N ASN A 373 -26.35 -2.66 -13.96
CA ASN A 373 -27.09 -1.74 -14.80
C ASN A 373 -28.13 -2.46 -15.68
N ARG A 374 -27.74 -3.54 -16.37
CA ARG A 374 -28.64 -4.34 -17.21
C ARG A 374 -29.73 -5.05 -16.41
N CYS A 375 -29.37 -5.68 -15.27
CA CYS A 375 -30.32 -6.47 -14.48
C CYS A 375 -31.33 -5.61 -13.73
N THR A 376 -31.02 -4.35 -13.45
CA THR A 376 -31.87 -3.42 -12.70
C THR A 376 -32.49 -2.31 -13.55
N GLU A 377 -32.34 -2.37 -14.86
CA GLU A 377 -32.83 -1.34 -15.80
C GLU A 377 -32.31 0.06 -15.44
N GLY A 378 -31.02 0.15 -15.09
CA GLY A 378 -30.34 1.40 -14.75
C GLY A 378 -30.54 1.91 -13.33
N LYS A 379 -31.24 1.17 -12.46
CA LYS A 379 -31.54 1.64 -11.10
C LYS A 379 -30.40 1.44 -10.12
N VAL A 380 -29.54 0.44 -10.34
CA VAL A 380 -28.41 0.10 -9.46
C VAL A 380 -27.13 0.03 -10.29
N ARG A 381 -26.11 0.73 -9.83
CA ARG A 381 -24.74 0.73 -10.33
C ARG A 381 -23.81 0.28 -9.20
N MET A 382 -22.55 0.01 -9.52
CA MET A 382 -21.54 -0.40 -8.54
C MET A 382 -21.45 0.57 -7.35
N TYR A 383 -21.57 1.87 -7.59
CA TYR A 383 -21.60 2.90 -6.55
C TYR A 383 -22.69 2.63 -5.49
N ASN A 384 -23.92 2.31 -5.92
CA ASN A 384 -25.02 2.05 -4.99
C ASN A 384 -24.72 0.85 -4.09
N LEU A 385 -24.09 -0.19 -4.64
CA LEU A 385 -23.69 -1.38 -3.92
C LEU A 385 -22.60 -1.06 -2.87
N MET A 386 -21.61 -0.21 -3.23
CA MET A 386 -20.56 0.22 -2.29
C MET A 386 -21.13 1.03 -1.13
N VAL A 387 -22.05 1.95 -1.41
CA VAL A 387 -22.75 2.72 -0.36
C VAL A 387 -23.55 1.80 0.55
N GLU A 388 -24.26 0.80 0.00
CA GLU A 388 -25.02 -0.17 0.80
C GLU A 388 -24.12 -1.02 1.71
N LEU A 389 -22.93 -1.41 1.24
CA LEU A 389 -21.93 -2.10 2.06
C LEU A 389 -21.46 -1.21 3.23
N LEU A 390 -21.14 0.05 2.94
CA LEU A 390 -20.66 1.01 3.94
C LEU A 390 -21.74 1.35 4.97
N ASP A 391 -22.97 1.59 4.53
CA ASP A 391 -24.08 1.88 5.43
C ASP A 391 -24.39 0.66 6.32
N GLY A 392 -24.33 -0.55 5.77
CA GLY A 392 -24.41 -1.78 6.57
C GLY A 392 -23.30 -1.88 7.62
N ALA A 393 -22.08 -1.48 7.30
CA ALA A 393 -20.96 -1.48 8.26
C ALA A 393 -21.21 -0.53 9.44
N LYS A 394 -21.81 0.63 9.20
CA LYS A 394 -22.24 1.56 10.27
C LYS A 394 -23.31 0.98 11.19
N GLU A 395 -24.14 0.10 10.66
CA GLU A 395 -25.15 -0.67 11.41
C GLU A 395 -24.58 -1.93 12.09
N GLY A 396 -23.27 -2.18 11.96
CA GLY A 396 -22.59 -3.31 12.58
C GLY A 396 -22.57 -4.59 11.73
N ILE A 397 -22.93 -4.51 10.46
CA ILE A 397 -22.81 -5.63 9.51
C ILE A 397 -21.39 -5.61 8.93
N PRO A 398 -20.55 -6.64 9.13
CA PRO A 398 -19.18 -6.63 8.65
C PRO A 398 -19.08 -6.50 7.13
N MET A 399 -18.17 -5.66 6.65
CA MET A 399 -17.79 -5.60 5.25
C MET A 399 -16.92 -6.81 4.91
N THR A 400 -17.53 -7.80 4.26
CA THR A 400 -16.84 -9.02 3.83
C THR A 400 -16.96 -9.21 2.33
N TRP A 401 -16.02 -9.93 1.72
CA TRP A 401 -16.12 -10.37 0.33
C TRP A 401 -17.42 -11.12 0.07
N ASN A 402 -17.80 -12.04 0.95
CA ASN A 402 -19.05 -12.78 0.83
C ASN A 402 -20.26 -11.84 0.83
N ARG A 403 -20.28 -10.82 1.71
CA ARG A 403 -21.37 -9.84 1.73
C ARG A 403 -21.43 -9.01 0.46
N PHE A 404 -20.27 -8.63 -0.10
CA PHE A 404 -20.20 -7.96 -1.40
C PHE A 404 -20.81 -8.82 -2.51
N VAL A 405 -20.43 -10.10 -2.58
CA VAL A 405 -20.97 -11.04 -3.57
C VAL A 405 -22.48 -11.26 -3.38
N GLU A 406 -22.94 -11.46 -2.14
CA GLU A 406 -24.38 -11.62 -1.83
C GLU A 406 -25.21 -10.42 -2.29
N LEU A 407 -24.74 -9.20 -2.05
CA LEU A 407 -25.42 -7.98 -2.50
C LEU A 407 -25.46 -7.89 -4.02
N ALA A 408 -24.34 -8.16 -4.69
CA ALA A 408 -24.29 -8.17 -6.14
C ALA A 408 -25.23 -9.23 -6.74
N ASP A 409 -25.30 -10.42 -6.16
CA ASP A 409 -26.19 -11.50 -6.57
C ASP A 409 -27.66 -11.17 -6.33
N LEU A 410 -27.99 -10.47 -5.24
CA LEU A 410 -29.36 -10.02 -4.97
C LEU A 410 -29.92 -9.18 -6.14
N TYR A 411 -29.11 -8.23 -6.67
CA TYR A 411 -29.50 -7.36 -7.77
C TYR A 411 -29.39 -8.01 -9.14
N THR A 412 -28.61 -9.08 -9.29
CA THR A 412 -28.32 -9.73 -10.56
C THR A 412 -28.94 -11.13 -10.70
N ALA A 413 -29.73 -11.56 -9.73
CA ALA A 413 -30.32 -12.91 -9.64
C ALA A 413 -29.26 -14.04 -9.75
N GLY A 414 -28.15 -13.92 -9.00
CA GLY A 414 -27.07 -14.90 -8.94
C GLY A 414 -26.10 -14.87 -10.11
N LYS A 415 -26.16 -13.88 -11.00
CA LYS A 415 -25.24 -13.79 -12.15
C LYS A 415 -23.90 -13.19 -11.80
N ALA A 416 -23.84 -12.37 -10.71
CA ALA A 416 -22.61 -11.70 -10.31
C ALA A 416 -21.56 -12.69 -9.83
N SER A 417 -21.93 -13.64 -8.97
CA SER A 417 -21.01 -14.68 -8.46
C SER A 417 -20.46 -15.57 -9.57
N LEU A 418 -21.31 -15.93 -10.56
CA LEU A 418 -20.86 -16.67 -11.75
C LEU A 418 -19.83 -15.87 -12.55
N ARG A 419 -20.11 -14.59 -12.82
CA ARG A 419 -19.18 -13.72 -13.56
C ARG A 419 -17.88 -13.49 -12.81
N LEU A 420 -17.93 -13.30 -11.49
CA LEU A 420 -16.74 -13.21 -10.65
C LEU A 420 -15.87 -14.46 -10.75
N THR A 421 -16.47 -15.65 -10.69
CA THR A 421 -15.76 -16.92 -10.84
C THR A 421 -15.03 -16.99 -12.19
N GLU A 422 -15.71 -16.66 -13.29
CA GLU A 422 -15.09 -16.64 -14.63
C GLU A 422 -13.91 -15.65 -14.68
N LEU A 423 -14.07 -14.46 -14.14
CA LEU A 423 -13.01 -13.44 -14.12
C LEU A 423 -11.82 -13.85 -13.24
N MET A 424 -12.05 -14.60 -12.18
CA MET A 424 -10.99 -15.12 -11.30
C MET A 424 -10.20 -16.26 -11.97
N GLU A 425 -10.87 -17.13 -12.73
CA GLU A 425 -10.26 -18.30 -13.34
C GLU A 425 -9.60 -18.01 -14.70
N GLU A 426 -10.28 -17.27 -15.59
CA GLU A 426 -9.84 -17.09 -16.98
C GLU A 426 -9.06 -15.79 -17.21
N GLY A 427 -9.48 -14.72 -16.55
CA GLY A 427 -8.81 -13.42 -16.52
C GLY A 427 -9.05 -12.53 -17.73
N ILE A 428 -8.61 -12.91 -18.91
CA ILE A 428 -8.63 -12.02 -20.08
C ILE A 428 -9.96 -12.13 -20.85
N THR A 429 -10.73 -11.04 -20.83
CA THR A 429 -11.96 -10.88 -21.61
C THR A 429 -12.09 -9.44 -22.11
N ALA A 430 -12.92 -9.22 -23.14
CA ALA A 430 -13.32 -7.88 -23.52
C ALA A 430 -14.14 -7.23 -22.39
N PRO A 431 -13.96 -5.94 -22.10
CA PRO A 431 -14.79 -5.26 -21.11
C PRO A 431 -16.21 -5.06 -21.66
N ALA A 432 -17.18 -4.89 -20.76
CA ALA A 432 -18.59 -4.69 -21.11
C ALA A 432 -18.76 -3.46 -22.03
N ALA A 433 -19.25 -3.68 -23.24
CA ALA A 433 -19.32 -2.63 -24.26
C ALA A 433 -20.30 -1.49 -23.91
N ASP A 434 -21.26 -1.74 -23.04
CA ASP A 434 -22.31 -0.81 -22.62
C ASP A 434 -21.95 -0.01 -21.35
N PHE A 435 -20.73 -0.17 -20.81
CA PHE A 435 -20.32 0.48 -19.56
C PHE A 435 -20.38 2.02 -19.64
N PHE A 436 -19.81 2.62 -20.68
CA PHE A 436 -19.83 4.07 -20.91
C PHE A 436 -21.09 4.58 -21.64
N GLY A 437 -22.04 3.69 -21.96
CA GLY A 437 -23.26 4.06 -22.70
C GLY A 437 -23.10 4.03 -24.23
N PRO A 438 -24.09 4.51 -24.96
CA PRO A 438 -24.20 4.29 -26.41
C PRO A 438 -23.21 5.12 -27.26
N GLU A 439 -22.55 6.12 -26.67
CA GLU A 439 -21.59 6.97 -27.39
C GLU A 439 -20.20 6.29 -27.53
N TYR A 440 -20.00 5.15 -26.85
CA TYR A 440 -18.76 4.41 -26.89
C TYR A 440 -18.98 2.97 -27.31
N THR A 441 -17.96 2.38 -27.91
CA THR A 441 -17.91 0.95 -28.26
C THR A 441 -16.57 0.37 -27.84
N VAL A 442 -16.46 -0.95 -27.83
CA VAL A 442 -15.22 -1.66 -27.53
C VAL A 442 -14.56 -2.12 -28.81
N GLU A 443 -13.34 -1.65 -29.05
CA GLU A 443 -12.51 -2.07 -30.17
C GLU A 443 -11.44 -3.04 -29.71
N LYS A 444 -11.19 -4.09 -30.50
CA LYS A 444 -10.08 -5.00 -30.30
C LYS A 444 -8.85 -4.52 -31.04
N VAL A 445 -7.78 -4.28 -30.29
CA VAL A 445 -6.48 -3.86 -30.80
C VAL A 445 -5.38 -4.85 -30.42
N ALA A 446 -4.13 -4.62 -30.85
CA ALA A 446 -3.00 -5.45 -30.49
C ALA A 446 -1.87 -4.57 -29.95
N ALA A 447 -1.42 -4.87 -28.73
CA ALA A 447 -0.33 -4.16 -28.06
C ALA A 447 0.80 -5.12 -27.65
N PRO A 448 2.07 -4.66 -27.60
CA PRO A 448 3.18 -5.53 -27.24
C PRO A 448 3.17 -5.89 -25.75
N VAL A 449 3.29 -7.18 -25.44
CA VAL A 449 3.32 -7.68 -24.06
C VAL A 449 4.58 -7.17 -23.34
N MET A 450 4.47 -6.96 -22.03
CA MET A 450 5.62 -6.68 -21.18
C MET A 450 6.55 -7.89 -21.15
N ASP A 451 7.82 -7.68 -21.49
CA ASP A 451 8.86 -8.70 -21.46
C ASP A 451 10.22 -8.05 -21.18
N ASN A 452 10.75 -8.29 -19.99
CA ASN A 452 12.11 -7.84 -19.63
C ASN A 452 13.20 -8.51 -20.46
N GLY A 453 12.89 -9.65 -21.09
CA GLY A 453 13.87 -10.43 -21.85
C GLY A 453 14.85 -11.22 -20.99
N PHE A 454 14.63 -11.33 -19.69
CA PHE A 454 15.37 -12.14 -18.74
C PHE A 454 14.44 -12.61 -17.60
N ASP A 455 14.97 -13.30 -16.58
CA ASP A 455 14.16 -13.85 -15.48
C ASP A 455 13.54 -12.73 -14.64
N ASP A 456 12.21 -12.73 -14.55
CA ASP A 456 11.41 -11.69 -13.85
C ASP A 456 11.63 -11.68 -12.32
N THR A 457 12.23 -12.74 -11.74
CA THR A 457 12.53 -12.81 -10.30
C THR A 457 13.78 -12.04 -9.89
N VAL A 458 14.65 -11.70 -10.83
CA VAL A 458 15.95 -11.06 -10.59
C VAL A 458 15.80 -9.77 -9.77
N ARG A 459 14.80 -8.95 -10.09
CA ARG A 459 14.57 -7.66 -9.42
C ARG A 459 14.16 -7.79 -7.96
N TYR A 460 13.67 -8.95 -7.56
CA TYR A 460 13.26 -9.28 -6.18
C TYR A 460 14.32 -10.13 -5.45
N SER A 461 15.36 -10.58 -6.16
CA SER A 461 16.45 -11.32 -5.54
C SER A 461 17.40 -10.39 -4.76
N HIS A 462 18.01 -10.92 -3.70
CA HIS A 462 18.96 -10.18 -2.88
C HIS A 462 20.18 -9.71 -3.70
N ASP A 463 20.70 -10.58 -4.55
CA ASP A 463 21.97 -10.35 -5.28
C ASP A 463 21.76 -9.61 -6.59
N GLN A 464 20.53 -9.54 -7.10
CA GLN A 464 20.16 -8.89 -8.36
C GLN A 464 21.05 -9.30 -9.55
N VAL A 465 21.47 -10.57 -9.59
CA VAL A 465 22.29 -11.13 -10.68
C VAL A 465 21.39 -11.56 -11.82
N VAL A 466 21.61 -10.99 -13.00
CA VAL A 466 20.84 -11.29 -14.21
C VAL A 466 20.98 -12.76 -14.59
N THR A 467 19.85 -13.46 -14.73
CA THR A 467 19.75 -14.84 -15.21
C THR A 467 18.65 -14.94 -16.27
N GLY A 468 18.64 -16.02 -17.03
CA GLY A 468 17.57 -16.33 -17.97
C GLY A 468 17.43 -15.32 -19.12
N VAL A 469 18.52 -14.64 -19.55
CA VAL A 469 18.47 -13.76 -20.72
C VAL A 469 17.98 -14.53 -21.93
N LYS A 470 16.84 -14.08 -22.49
CA LYS A 470 16.15 -14.76 -23.59
C LYS A 470 16.84 -14.43 -24.93
N PRO A 471 17.22 -15.44 -25.72
CA PRO A 471 17.81 -15.22 -27.05
C PRO A 471 16.87 -14.40 -27.95
N GLY A 472 17.44 -13.36 -28.60
CA GLY A 472 16.70 -12.46 -29.50
C GLY A 472 15.83 -11.42 -28.81
N SER A 473 15.81 -11.37 -27.46
CA SER A 473 15.11 -10.32 -26.70
C SER A 473 15.73 -8.94 -26.93
N ASN A 474 14.96 -7.89 -26.62
CA ASN A 474 15.47 -6.53 -26.68
C ASN A 474 16.59 -6.29 -25.65
N ALA A 475 16.52 -6.92 -24.48
CA ALA A 475 17.57 -6.86 -23.47
C ALA A 475 18.89 -7.47 -23.97
N GLU A 476 18.84 -8.68 -24.60
CA GLU A 476 20.03 -9.29 -25.19
C GLU A 476 20.64 -8.43 -26.29
N LYS A 477 19.79 -7.92 -27.22
CA LYS A 477 20.24 -7.01 -28.31
C LYS A 477 20.88 -5.73 -27.78
N ALA A 478 20.40 -5.20 -26.65
CA ALA A 478 20.99 -4.05 -25.97
C ALA A 478 22.28 -4.39 -25.23
N GLY A 479 22.65 -5.67 -25.13
CA GLY A 479 23.91 -6.12 -24.55
C GLY A 479 23.82 -6.64 -23.11
N LEU A 480 22.61 -6.82 -22.52
CA LEU A 480 22.44 -7.46 -21.22
C LEU A 480 22.87 -8.94 -21.29
N ARG A 481 23.55 -9.43 -20.27
CA ARG A 481 24.06 -10.81 -20.21
C ARG A 481 23.78 -11.46 -18.87
N ASN A 482 23.66 -12.79 -18.89
CA ASN A 482 23.69 -13.57 -17.66
C ASN A 482 24.97 -13.30 -16.87
N GLY A 483 24.83 -13.10 -15.56
CA GLY A 483 25.93 -12.75 -14.65
C GLY A 483 26.16 -11.26 -14.46
N ASP A 484 25.49 -10.37 -15.20
CA ASP A 484 25.48 -8.93 -14.89
C ASP A 484 24.81 -8.70 -13.53
N VAL A 485 25.36 -7.81 -12.71
CA VAL A 485 24.77 -7.42 -11.43
C VAL A 485 24.08 -6.07 -11.60
N ILE A 486 22.77 -6.01 -11.38
CA ILE A 486 22.01 -4.77 -11.49
C ILE A 486 22.34 -3.87 -10.29
N LEU A 487 22.91 -2.69 -10.56
CA LEU A 487 23.25 -1.67 -9.56
C LEU A 487 22.11 -0.66 -9.40
N LYS A 488 21.48 -0.29 -10.53
CA LYS A 488 20.37 0.65 -10.61
C LYS A 488 19.50 0.31 -11.82
N ALA A 489 18.21 0.51 -11.70
CA ALA A 489 17.27 0.36 -12.81
C ALA A 489 16.18 1.42 -12.72
N SER A 490 15.65 1.81 -13.89
CA SER A 490 14.38 2.54 -13.97
C SER A 490 13.21 1.66 -13.50
N SER A 491 12.07 2.29 -13.29
CA SER A 491 10.86 1.63 -12.78
C SER A 491 10.20 0.79 -13.86
N GLU A 492 10.13 -0.51 -13.65
CA GLU A 492 9.34 -1.40 -14.49
C GLU A 492 7.83 -1.12 -14.37
N TRP A 493 7.41 -0.54 -13.25
CA TRP A 493 6.03 -0.16 -13.01
C TRP A 493 5.55 0.91 -14.01
N GLU A 494 6.35 1.97 -14.21
CA GLU A 494 6.05 3.02 -15.18
C GLU A 494 6.07 2.51 -16.62
N ALA A 495 6.97 1.59 -16.93
CA ALA A 495 7.05 0.99 -18.26
C ALA A 495 5.80 0.16 -18.62
N VAL A 496 5.00 -0.30 -17.66
CA VAL A 496 3.69 -0.93 -17.95
C VAL A 496 2.72 0.08 -18.54
N ASP A 497 2.70 1.29 -18.00
CA ASP A 497 1.77 2.34 -18.38
C ASP A 497 2.16 3.04 -19.69
N ASP A 498 3.46 3.18 -19.98
CA ASP A 498 3.97 3.76 -21.22
C ASP A 498 4.62 2.72 -22.13
N GLU A 499 3.97 2.41 -23.27
CA GLU A 499 4.47 1.41 -24.23
C GLU A 499 5.78 1.76 -24.90
N ASN A 500 6.17 3.03 -24.91
CA ASN A 500 7.39 3.55 -25.52
C ASN A 500 8.53 3.74 -24.51
N MET A 501 8.25 3.53 -23.23
CA MET A 501 9.25 3.73 -22.20
C MET A 501 10.35 2.66 -22.27
N HIS A 502 11.61 3.13 -22.38
CA HIS A 502 12.77 2.27 -22.25
C HIS A 502 13.16 2.10 -20.79
N LEU A 503 13.54 0.89 -20.43
CA LEU A 503 14.20 0.61 -19.17
C LEU A 503 15.70 0.89 -19.30
N VAL A 504 16.25 1.63 -18.34
CA VAL A 504 17.67 1.94 -18.26
C VAL A 504 18.25 1.24 -17.04
N TYR A 505 19.18 0.31 -17.26
CA TYR A 505 19.86 -0.45 -16.24
C TYR A 505 21.33 -0.08 -16.16
N GLN A 506 21.80 0.28 -14.97
CA GLN A 506 23.22 0.32 -14.66
C GLN A 506 23.61 -1.04 -14.10
N VAL A 507 24.49 -1.73 -14.77
CA VAL A 507 24.92 -3.08 -14.41
C VAL A 507 26.44 -3.14 -14.25
N ARG A 508 26.91 -4.04 -13.37
CA ARG A 508 28.32 -4.36 -13.23
C ARG A 508 28.60 -5.73 -13.85
N ARG A 509 29.55 -5.75 -14.78
CA ARG A 509 30.09 -6.94 -15.45
C ARG A 509 31.57 -7.08 -15.12
N GLY A 510 31.91 -7.98 -14.19
CA GLY A 510 33.26 -8.03 -13.63
C GLY A 510 33.57 -6.72 -12.90
N GLU A 511 34.60 -6.00 -13.35
CA GLU A 511 35.00 -4.69 -12.81
C GLU A 511 34.45 -3.49 -13.60
N THR A 512 33.67 -3.73 -14.65
CA THR A 512 33.18 -2.67 -15.55
C THR A 512 31.71 -2.38 -15.25
N GLU A 513 31.37 -1.10 -15.10
CA GLU A 513 29.99 -0.63 -15.07
C GLU A 513 29.52 -0.24 -16.47
N LEU A 514 28.33 -0.67 -16.82
CA LEU A 514 27.71 -0.46 -18.12
C LEU A 514 26.30 0.12 -17.92
N THR A 515 25.88 0.99 -18.83
CA THR A 515 24.49 1.41 -18.95
C THR A 515 23.87 0.68 -20.13
N ILE A 516 22.75 -0.01 -19.87
CA ILE A 516 22.02 -0.80 -20.86
C ILE A 516 20.61 -0.26 -20.92
N GLU A 517 20.19 0.13 -22.13
CA GLU A 517 18.86 0.68 -22.39
C GLU A 517 18.13 -0.19 -23.40
N PHE A 518 16.89 -0.60 -23.07
CA PHE A 518 16.08 -1.43 -23.96
C PHE A 518 14.58 -1.20 -23.73
N LEU A 519 13.78 -1.46 -24.76
CA LEU A 519 12.34 -1.45 -24.68
C LEU A 519 11.85 -2.82 -24.13
N PRO A 520 11.19 -2.89 -22.96
CA PRO A 520 10.78 -4.16 -22.32
C PRO A 520 9.49 -4.70 -22.97
N ARG A 521 9.54 -5.00 -24.25
CA ARG A 521 8.37 -5.43 -25.04
C ARG A 521 8.68 -6.70 -25.83
N GLY A 522 7.70 -7.61 -25.82
CA GLY A 522 7.70 -8.86 -26.55
C GLY A 522 6.75 -8.86 -27.75
N GLU A 523 6.12 -9.99 -28.02
CA GLU A 523 5.13 -10.14 -29.07
C GLU A 523 3.84 -9.39 -28.78
N LYS A 524 3.03 -9.11 -29.84
CA LYS A 524 1.76 -8.44 -29.66
C LYS A 524 0.69 -9.41 -29.18
N VAL A 525 -0.07 -8.97 -28.18
CA VAL A 525 -1.22 -9.67 -27.62
C VAL A 525 -2.52 -8.89 -27.87
N PRO A 526 -3.68 -9.57 -27.91
CA PRO A 526 -4.97 -8.91 -27.98
C PRO A 526 -5.24 -8.03 -26.77
N CYS A 527 -5.67 -6.81 -27.02
CA CYS A 527 -6.17 -5.84 -26.03
C CYS A 527 -7.53 -5.32 -26.49
N TRP A 528 -8.26 -4.72 -25.57
CA TRP A 528 -9.51 -4.04 -25.88
C TRP A 528 -9.49 -2.65 -25.27
N GLN A 529 -10.10 -1.71 -25.96
CA GLN A 529 -10.22 -0.33 -25.51
C GLN A 529 -11.58 0.25 -25.86
N TYR A 530 -12.05 1.19 -25.08
CA TYR A 530 -13.23 1.99 -25.42
C TYR A 530 -12.84 3.06 -26.41
N VAL A 531 -13.65 3.21 -27.45
CA VAL A 531 -13.52 4.26 -28.46
C VAL A 531 -14.86 4.94 -28.67
N LYS A 532 -14.83 6.23 -28.99
CA LYS A 532 -16.04 7.00 -29.30
C LYS A 532 -16.60 6.55 -30.65
N CYS A 533 -17.94 6.37 -30.72
CA CYS A 533 -18.67 5.93 -31.96
C CYS A 533 -18.64 6.99 -33.06
#